data_0965e7283e4ff76d833d901e271c25e2
#
_entry.id   0965e7283e4ff76d833d901e271c25e2
#
_cell.length_a   1.000
_cell.length_b   1.000
_cell.length_c   1.000
_cell.angle_alpha   90.00
_cell.angle_beta   90.00
_cell.angle_gamma   90.00
#
_symmetry.space_group_name_H-M   'P 1'
#
loop_
_entity.id
_entity.type
_entity.pdbx_description
1 polymer ?
#
loop_
_entity_poly.entity_id
_entity_poly.type
_entity_poly.pdbx_seq_one_letter_code
_entity_poly.pdbx_strand_id
1 'polypeptide(L)'
;DMASAGDGERVVIAIPAIAPDSPPDEQDALIQAEAVTAALAALGYRPVTVQVTLDLAAARQTLQSLKPAFVFNLVEALGGQGRLIHLFPALLDSLELAYTGCSAEAQFITSGKLLAKRQMRAAGIPTAPWIEAGDPPPDHAGPWIVKSVWEHASIGLDAAAIIADPASIEPAIKDRQARRGGDWFAERFIDGREFNLALLAGPEGAIVLPPAEMCFVDYPAGKPRIVDYAAKWHAGSFEFSHTVRNFDFPPADAALLAEIKQLALDCWRCFRLGGYARVDFRIDPEGRPWVLEINANPC
;
A
#
# COMPACT_ATOMS: atom_id res chain seq x y z
N ASP A 1 -0.12 -4.77 -31.99
CA ASP A 1 0.86 -5.83 -32.21
C ASP A 1 1.31 -6.33 -30.85
N MET A 2 0.76 -7.48 -30.45
CA MET A 2 1.35 -8.23 -29.33
C MET A 2 2.71 -8.70 -29.82
N ALA A 3 3.77 -8.04 -29.35
CA ALA A 3 5.13 -8.49 -29.57
C ALA A 3 5.20 -9.97 -29.18
N SER A 4 5.70 -10.81 -30.08
CA SER A 4 5.88 -12.23 -29.87
C SER A 4 6.64 -12.42 -28.54
N ALA A 5 6.02 -13.13 -27.61
CA ALA A 5 6.67 -13.52 -26.37
C ALA A 5 8.02 -14.12 -26.72
N GLY A 6 9.09 -13.52 -26.20
CA GLY A 6 10.46 -14.00 -26.46
C GLY A 6 10.59 -15.40 -25.91
N ASP A 7 10.65 -16.38 -26.81
CA ASP A 7 10.68 -17.80 -26.45
C ASP A 7 11.82 -18.06 -25.46
N GLY A 8 11.47 -18.20 -24.19
CA GLY A 8 12.37 -18.54 -23.10
C GLY A 8 13.25 -17.41 -22.55
N GLU A 9 12.88 -16.12 -22.70
CA GLU A 9 13.60 -15.05 -22.00
C GLU A 9 13.46 -15.18 -20.48
N ARG A 10 14.57 -14.95 -19.78
CA ARG A 10 14.58 -15.03 -18.32
C ARG A 10 13.99 -13.77 -17.70
N VAL A 11 13.09 -13.97 -16.74
CA VAL A 11 12.53 -12.91 -15.91
C VAL A 11 12.82 -13.22 -14.44
N VAL A 12 13.30 -12.24 -13.69
CA VAL A 12 13.47 -12.39 -12.25
C VAL A 12 12.20 -11.92 -11.55
N ILE A 13 11.67 -12.74 -10.63
CA ILE A 13 10.64 -12.35 -9.67
C ILE A 13 11.36 -12.07 -8.36
N ALA A 14 11.44 -10.80 -8.00
CA ALA A 14 12.12 -10.37 -6.78
C ALA A 14 11.13 -10.27 -5.61
N ILE A 15 11.42 -10.96 -4.51
CA ILE A 15 10.66 -10.94 -3.25
C ILE A 15 11.57 -10.52 -2.10
N PRO A 16 11.03 -10.00 -0.97
CA PRO A 16 11.84 -9.84 0.23
C PRO A 16 12.33 -11.20 0.74
N ALA A 17 13.42 -11.20 1.50
CA ALA A 17 13.87 -12.42 2.17
C ALA A 17 12.86 -12.82 3.26
N ILE A 18 12.36 -14.05 3.18
CA ILE A 18 11.30 -14.56 4.05
C ILE A 18 11.86 -15.74 4.85
N ALA A 19 11.79 -15.64 6.18
CA ALA A 19 12.11 -16.74 7.06
C ALA A 19 10.92 -17.72 7.20
N PRO A 20 11.16 -18.99 7.55
CA PRO A 20 10.07 -19.96 7.70
C PRO A 20 9.03 -19.60 8.76
N ASP A 21 9.42 -18.78 9.75
CA ASP A 21 8.59 -18.26 10.84
C ASP A 21 8.16 -16.80 10.66
N SER A 22 8.34 -16.24 9.46
CA SER A 22 7.86 -14.91 9.14
C SER A 22 6.34 -14.78 9.31
N PRO A 23 5.83 -13.60 9.71
CA PRO A 23 4.40 -13.37 9.87
C PRO A 23 3.63 -13.50 8.54
N PRO A 24 2.28 -13.67 8.59
CA PRO A 24 1.46 -13.92 7.39
C PRO A 24 1.57 -12.87 6.30
N ASP A 25 1.70 -11.59 6.65
CA ASP A 25 1.88 -10.48 5.70
C ASP A 25 3.19 -10.60 4.90
N GLU A 26 4.27 -11.10 5.51
CA GLU A 26 5.52 -11.37 4.79
C GLU A 26 5.42 -12.64 3.92
N GLN A 27 4.74 -13.69 4.42
CA GLN A 27 4.55 -14.94 3.68
C GLN A 27 3.69 -14.78 2.43
N ASP A 28 2.83 -13.76 2.36
CA ASP A 28 1.99 -13.47 1.20
C ASP A 28 2.82 -13.24 -0.08
N ALA A 29 4.03 -12.69 0.05
CA ALA A 29 4.93 -12.50 -1.08
C ALA A 29 5.31 -13.83 -1.79
N LEU A 30 5.28 -14.97 -1.09
CA LEU A 30 5.47 -16.29 -1.72
C LEU A 30 4.28 -16.68 -2.57
N ILE A 31 3.06 -16.44 -2.09
CA ILE A 31 1.81 -16.71 -2.83
C ILE A 31 1.75 -15.85 -4.09
N GLN A 32 2.10 -14.58 -3.97
CA GLN A 32 2.20 -13.67 -5.12
C GLN A 32 3.24 -14.15 -6.13
N ALA A 33 4.44 -14.55 -5.67
CA ALA A 33 5.50 -15.05 -6.52
C ALA A 33 5.09 -16.32 -7.28
N GLU A 34 4.36 -17.24 -6.65
CA GLU A 34 3.81 -18.44 -7.31
C GLU A 34 2.82 -18.06 -8.42
N ALA A 35 1.89 -17.15 -8.14
CA ALA A 35 0.91 -16.70 -9.13
C ALA A 35 1.58 -16.00 -10.31
N VAL A 36 2.55 -15.12 -10.06
CA VAL A 36 3.32 -14.42 -11.10
C VAL A 36 4.18 -15.40 -11.88
N THR A 37 4.79 -16.39 -11.22
CA THR A 37 5.57 -17.47 -11.88
C THR A 37 4.69 -18.22 -12.88
N ALA A 38 3.50 -18.64 -12.47
CA ALA A 38 2.58 -19.36 -13.35
C ALA A 38 2.15 -18.51 -14.54
N ALA A 39 1.84 -17.22 -14.32
CA ALA A 39 1.44 -16.30 -15.38
C ALA A 39 2.57 -16.04 -16.39
N LEU A 40 3.79 -15.78 -15.92
CA LEU A 40 4.95 -15.55 -16.78
C LEU A 40 5.33 -16.80 -17.58
N ALA A 41 5.26 -17.98 -16.95
CA ALA A 41 5.51 -19.25 -17.66
C ALA A 41 4.46 -19.48 -18.76
N ALA A 42 3.18 -19.18 -18.49
CA ALA A 42 2.11 -19.28 -19.50
C ALA A 42 2.32 -18.31 -20.68
N LEU A 43 3.02 -17.19 -20.46
CA LEU A 43 3.40 -16.22 -21.48
C LEU A 43 4.70 -16.60 -22.22
N GLY A 44 5.33 -17.75 -21.90
CA GLY A 44 6.54 -18.23 -22.54
C GLY A 44 7.86 -17.70 -21.97
N TYR A 45 7.83 -16.99 -20.83
CA TYR A 45 9.03 -16.58 -20.11
C TYR A 45 9.59 -17.73 -19.25
N ARG A 46 10.86 -17.57 -18.83
CA ARG A 46 11.51 -18.42 -17.83
C ARG A 46 11.67 -17.66 -16.51
N PRO A 47 10.67 -17.68 -15.63
CA PRO A 47 10.72 -16.99 -14.35
C PRO A 47 11.72 -17.65 -13.39
N VAL A 48 12.45 -16.83 -12.63
CA VAL A 48 13.35 -17.24 -11.55
C VAL A 48 13.07 -16.35 -10.34
N THR A 49 12.68 -16.95 -9.22
CA THR A 49 12.45 -16.20 -7.99
C THR A 49 13.76 -15.93 -7.27
N VAL A 50 13.98 -14.69 -6.85
CA VAL A 50 15.17 -14.24 -6.13
C VAL A 50 14.73 -13.52 -4.87
N GLN A 51 15.26 -13.95 -3.72
CA GLN A 51 15.08 -13.25 -2.46
C GLN A 51 16.09 -12.10 -2.34
N VAL A 52 15.59 -10.93 -1.97
CA VAL A 52 16.38 -9.70 -1.82
C VAL A 52 16.51 -9.36 -0.34
N THR A 53 17.75 -9.16 0.10
CA THR A 53 18.09 -8.72 1.46
C THR A 53 18.66 -7.30 1.45
N LEU A 54 19.10 -6.80 2.60
CA LEU A 54 19.86 -5.55 2.70
C LEU A 54 21.27 -5.65 2.07
N ASP A 55 21.75 -6.84 1.77
CA ASP A 55 22.96 -7.02 0.97
C ASP A 55 22.68 -6.76 -0.51
N LEU A 56 22.58 -5.49 -0.86
CA LEU A 56 22.33 -5.06 -2.24
C LEU A 56 23.49 -5.37 -3.17
N ALA A 57 24.70 -5.59 -2.66
CA ALA A 57 25.83 -6.03 -3.48
C ALA A 57 25.63 -7.47 -3.96
N ALA A 58 25.17 -8.37 -3.11
CA ALA A 58 24.81 -9.73 -3.49
C ALA A 58 23.63 -9.74 -4.49
N ALA A 59 22.60 -8.93 -4.26
CA ALA A 59 21.48 -8.78 -5.19
C ALA A 59 21.96 -8.32 -6.58
N ARG A 60 22.86 -7.31 -6.64
CA ARG A 60 23.49 -6.84 -7.87
C ARG A 60 24.22 -7.96 -8.61
N GLN A 61 25.06 -8.72 -7.92
CA GLN A 61 25.82 -9.83 -8.52
C GLN A 61 24.88 -10.91 -9.09
N THR A 62 23.82 -11.25 -8.36
CA THR A 62 22.81 -12.21 -8.81
C THR A 62 22.12 -11.74 -10.08
N LEU A 63 21.65 -10.48 -10.12
CA LEU A 63 20.98 -9.91 -11.30
C LEU A 63 21.93 -9.84 -12.51
N GLN A 64 23.17 -9.43 -12.31
CA GLN A 64 24.18 -9.40 -13.38
C GLN A 64 24.51 -10.79 -13.92
N SER A 65 24.53 -11.82 -13.08
CA SER A 65 24.71 -13.21 -13.48
C SER A 65 23.51 -13.77 -14.24
N LEU A 66 22.28 -13.48 -13.76
CA LEU A 66 21.05 -13.98 -14.37
C LEU A 66 20.71 -13.27 -15.69
N LYS A 67 21.08 -12.01 -15.85
CA LYS A 67 20.79 -11.16 -17.02
C LYS A 67 19.32 -11.23 -17.44
N PRO A 68 18.37 -10.87 -16.56
CA PRO A 68 16.96 -10.97 -16.88
C PRO A 68 16.56 -9.92 -17.93
N ALA A 69 15.54 -10.23 -18.74
CA ALA A 69 14.91 -9.27 -19.64
C ALA A 69 14.25 -8.13 -18.86
N PHE A 70 13.63 -8.45 -17.72
CA PHE A 70 13.12 -7.51 -16.75
C PHE A 70 12.98 -8.17 -15.37
N VAL A 71 12.69 -7.35 -14.35
CA VAL A 71 12.43 -7.79 -12.98
C VAL A 71 10.96 -7.56 -12.64
N PHE A 72 10.25 -8.59 -12.23
CA PHE A 72 8.94 -8.43 -11.59
C PHE A 72 9.18 -8.14 -10.09
N ASN A 73 8.94 -6.90 -9.69
CA ASN A 73 9.29 -6.43 -8.36
C ASN A 73 8.14 -6.62 -7.36
N LEU A 74 8.27 -7.61 -6.47
CA LEU A 74 7.37 -7.85 -5.33
C LEU A 74 8.01 -7.50 -3.98
N VAL A 75 9.09 -6.70 -3.99
CA VAL A 75 9.78 -6.30 -2.75
C VAL A 75 9.01 -5.17 -2.09
N GLU A 76 8.33 -5.45 -0.98
CA GLU A 76 7.53 -4.47 -0.21
C GLU A 76 8.28 -3.93 1.01
N ALA A 77 9.35 -4.60 1.42
CA ALA A 77 10.20 -4.20 2.53
C ALA A 77 11.61 -4.78 2.36
N LEU A 78 12.60 -4.18 2.97
CA LEU A 78 13.94 -4.74 3.09
C LEU A 78 14.36 -4.82 4.55
N GLY A 79 14.82 -6.00 4.97
CA GLY A 79 15.17 -6.25 6.37
C GLY A 79 13.99 -5.99 7.33
N GLY A 80 12.76 -6.32 6.91
CA GLY A 80 11.55 -6.10 7.68
C GLY A 80 11.16 -4.62 7.85
N GLN A 81 11.70 -3.72 7.02
CA GLN A 81 11.44 -2.29 7.12
C GLN A 81 10.81 -1.74 5.83
N GLY A 82 9.53 -1.32 5.90
CA GLY A 82 8.81 -0.72 4.77
C GLY A 82 9.44 0.58 4.27
N ARG A 83 10.07 1.36 5.17
CA ARG A 83 10.80 2.59 4.79
C ARG A 83 11.93 2.36 3.78
N LEU A 84 12.45 1.14 3.67
CA LEU A 84 13.57 0.78 2.78
C LEU A 84 13.11 0.19 1.44
N ILE A 85 11.81 0.13 1.18
CA ILE A 85 11.21 -0.41 -0.06
C ILE A 85 11.85 0.16 -1.34
N HIS A 86 12.20 1.45 -1.32
CA HIS A 86 12.74 2.20 -2.46
C HIS A 86 14.17 1.80 -2.86
N LEU A 87 14.91 1.13 -1.97
CA LEU A 87 16.33 0.80 -2.24
C LEU A 87 16.47 -0.24 -3.36
N PHE A 88 15.53 -1.18 -3.46
CA PHE A 88 15.63 -2.19 -4.51
C PHE A 88 15.34 -1.63 -5.91
N PRO A 89 14.26 -0.90 -6.19
CA PRO A 89 14.11 -0.23 -7.48
C PRO A 89 15.24 0.77 -7.77
N ALA A 90 15.82 1.46 -6.78
CA ALA A 90 16.99 2.29 -7.00
C ALA A 90 18.24 1.48 -7.45
N LEU A 91 18.40 0.26 -6.93
CA LEU A 91 19.41 -0.67 -7.44
C LEU A 91 19.13 -1.05 -8.91
N LEU A 92 17.88 -1.36 -9.25
CA LEU A 92 17.48 -1.73 -10.61
C LEU A 92 17.72 -0.58 -11.60
N ASP A 93 17.38 0.66 -11.19
CA ASP A 93 17.69 1.87 -11.97
C ASP A 93 19.20 2.00 -12.23
N SER A 94 20.05 1.76 -11.21
CA SER A 94 21.51 1.82 -11.32
C SER A 94 22.10 0.75 -12.26
N LEU A 95 21.35 -0.33 -12.50
CA LEU A 95 21.70 -1.42 -13.39
C LEU A 95 21.06 -1.30 -14.78
N GLU A 96 20.27 -0.24 -15.00
CA GLU A 96 19.49 -0.02 -16.24
C GLU A 96 18.57 -1.22 -16.56
N LEU A 97 18.09 -1.92 -15.54
CA LEU A 97 17.17 -3.04 -15.68
C LEU A 97 15.73 -2.56 -15.66
N ALA A 98 14.95 -2.98 -16.66
CA ALA A 98 13.50 -2.76 -16.64
C ALA A 98 12.85 -3.54 -15.48
N TYR A 99 11.85 -2.96 -14.84
CA TYR A 99 11.11 -3.61 -13.76
C TYR A 99 9.65 -3.15 -13.71
N THR A 100 8.83 -3.96 -13.05
CA THR A 100 7.40 -3.65 -12.84
C THR A 100 7.19 -2.75 -11.63
N GLY A 101 6.06 -2.03 -11.60
CA GLY A 101 5.69 -1.14 -10.49
C GLY A 101 6.22 0.27 -10.65
N CYS A 102 6.18 1.04 -9.57
CA CYS A 102 6.58 2.44 -9.56
C CYS A 102 8.09 2.63 -9.36
N SER A 103 8.57 3.81 -9.72
CA SER A 103 9.98 4.22 -9.52
C SER A 103 10.39 4.24 -8.04
N ALA A 104 11.70 4.23 -7.78
CA ALA A 104 12.24 4.37 -6.43
C ALA A 104 11.76 5.66 -5.74
N GLU A 105 11.69 6.78 -6.48
CA GLU A 105 11.18 8.07 -5.97
C GLU A 105 9.72 7.94 -5.50
N ALA A 106 8.85 7.41 -6.35
CA ALA A 106 7.44 7.22 -6.02
C ALA A 106 7.26 6.31 -4.81
N GLN A 107 7.99 5.18 -4.75
CA GLN A 107 7.94 4.26 -3.61
C GLN A 107 8.43 4.92 -2.32
N PHE A 108 9.50 5.72 -2.36
CA PHE A 108 9.98 6.43 -1.17
C PHE A 108 8.96 7.43 -0.62
N ILE A 109 8.42 8.29 -1.50
CA ILE A 109 7.50 9.35 -1.06
C ILE A 109 6.17 8.76 -0.56
N THR A 110 5.63 7.76 -1.24
CA THR A 110 4.34 7.16 -0.85
C THR A 110 4.44 6.28 0.38
N SER A 111 5.59 5.62 0.63
CA SER A 111 5.81 4.83 1.83
C SER A 111 5.87 5.68 3.10
N GLY A 112 6.38 6.90 3.02
CA GLY A 112 6.35 7.86 4.12
C GLY A 112 5.00 8.56 4.22
N LYS A 113 4.06 8.06 5.02
CA LYS A 113 2.69 8.62 5.12
C LYS A 113 2.68 10.13 5.37
N LEU A 114 3.58 10.65 6.20
CA LEU A 114 3.68 12.10 6.44
C LEU A 114 4.22 12.85 5.22
N LEU A 115 5.16 12.27 4.47
CA LEU A 115 5.65 12.85 3.21
C LEU A 115 4.52 12.91 2.18
N ALA A 116 3.81 11.79 2.01
CA ALA A 116 2.68 11.72 1.09
C ALA A 116 1.57 12.73 1.46
N LYS A 117 1.24 12.86 2.76
CA LYS A 117 0.23 13.81 3.24
C LYS A 117 0.62 15.27 2.98
N ARG A 118 1.88 15.62 3.20
CA ARG A 118 2.38 16.97 2.89
C ARG A 118 2.31 17.27 1.40
N GLN A 119 2.67 16.31 0.55
CA GLN A 119 2.60 16.45 -0.91
C GLN A 119 1.14 16.55 -1.41
N MET A 120 0.24 15.70 -0.92
CA MET A 120 -1.19 15.77 -1.21
C MET A 120 -1.77 17.14 -0.82
N ARG A 121 -1.47 17.62 0.39
CA ARG A 121 -1.94 18.94 0.85
C ARG A 121 -1.45 20.07 -0.06
N ALA A 122 -0.17 20.04 -0.45
CA ALA A 122 0.39 21.04 -1.36
C ALA A 122 -0.25 21.02 -2.76
N ALA A 123 -0.71 19.85 -3.20
CA ALA A 123 -1.40 19.66 -4.48
C ALA A 123 -2.93 19.86 -4.40
N GLY A 124 -3.49 20.18 -3.24
CA GLY A 124 -4.93 20.31 -3.04
C GLY A 124 -5.70 18.99 -3.06
N ILE A 125 -5.02 17.84 -2.93
CA ILE A 125 -5.64 16.52 -2.83
C ILE A 125 -6.11 16.31 -1.38
N PRO A 126 -7.40 15.97 -1.14
CA PRO A 126 -7.94 15.83 0.20
C PRO A 126 -7.29 14.67 0.96
N THR A 127 -6.70 14.96 2.10
CA THR A 127 -6.15 13.99 3.05
C THR A 127 -6.54 14.40 4.47
N ALA A 128 -6.82 13.42 5.34
CA ALA A 128 -7.25 13.69 6.72
C ALA A 128 -6.22 14.56 7.46
N PRO A 129 -6.67 15.54 8.28
CA PRO A 129 -5.77 16.29 9.17
C PRO A 129 -4.98 15.34 10.06
N TRP A 130 -3.74 15.70 10.40
CA TRP A 130 -2.86 14.86 11.21
C TRP A 130 -2.07 15.66 12.23
N ILE A 131 -1.52 14.92 13.19
CA ILE A 131 -0.69 15.38 14.30
C ILE A 131 0.56 14.51 14.32
N GLU A 132 1.71 15.13 14.42
CA GLU A 132 3.01 14.44 14.60
C GLU A 132 3.35 14.35 16.10
N ALA A 133 4.27 13.47 16.46
CA ALA A 133 4.75 13.38 17.83
C ALA A 133 5.33 14.73 18.29
N GLY A 134 4.88 15.21 19.45
CA GLY A 134 5.29 16.51 19.99
C GLY A 134 4.45 17.71 19.56
N ASP A 135 3.51 17.52 18.62
CA ASP A 135 2.55 18.60 18.30
C ASP A 135 1.55 18.79 19.45
N PRO A 136 0.99 20.00 19.58
CA PRO A 136 -0.09 20.24 20.53
C PRO A 136 -1.32 19.43 20.17
N PRO A 137 -2.15 19.04 21.16
CA PRO A 137 -3.41 18.37 20.88
C PRO A 137 -4.31 19.25 19.99
N PRO A 138 -5.15 18.64 19.14
CA PRO A 138 -6.00 19.39 18.22
C PRO A 138 -7.12 20.13 18.98
N ASP A 139 -7.52 21.27 18.45
CA ASP A 139 -8.58 22.11 19.05
C ASP A 139 -9.99 21.52 18.90
N HIS A 140 -10.16 20.47 18.06
CA HIS A 140 -11.47 19.88 17.80
C HIS A 140 -11.55 18.44 18.29
N ALA A 141 -12.69 18.13 18.91
CA ALA A 141 -13.04 16.78 19.31
C ALA A 141 -13.32 15.91 18.08
N GLY A 142 -13.09 14.63 18.24
CA GLY A 142 -13.38 13.63 17.21
C GLY A 142 -12.44 12.45 17.38
N PRO A 143 -12.78 11.27 16.89
CA PRO A 143 -11.87 10.15 16.96
C PRO A 143 -10.65 10.38 16.06
N TRP A 144 -9.51 10.02 16.57
CA TRP A 144 -8.23 10.02 15.89
C TRP A 144 -7.74 8.58 15.77
N ILE A 145 -6.94 8.29 14.76
CA ILE A 145 -6.33 6.98 14.57
C ILE A 145 -4.80 7.10 14.56
N VAL A 146 -4.14 6.31 15.42
CA VAL A 146 -2.67 6.27 15.52
C VAL A 146 -2.14 5.24 14.54
N LYS A 147 -1.20 5.64 13.69
CA LYS A 147 -0.61 4.83 12.62
C LYS A 147 0.91 4.92 12.61
N SER A 148 1.56 3.85 12.13
CA SER A 148 2.97 3.92 11.76
C SER A 148 3.17 4.82 10.56
N VAL A 149 4.24 5.62 10.57
CA VAL A 149 4.61 6.50 9.45
C VAL A 149 5.04 5.69 8.23
N TRP A 150 5.80 4.61 8.43
CA TRP A 150 6.48 3.89 7.36
C TRP A 150 5.96 2.49 7.06
N GLU A 151 5.30 1.86 8.03
CA GLU A 151 4.84 0.48 7.84
C GLU A 151 3.52 0.41 7.07
N HIS A 152 3.44 -0.60 6.20
CA HIS A 152 2.27 -0.95 5.40
C HIS A 152 1.48 -2.11 6.02
N ALA A 153 0.59 -2.73 5.26
CA ALA A 153 -0.12 -3.96 5.62
C ALA A 153 -0.96 -3.89 6.91
N SER A 154 -1.38 -2.69 7.34
CA SER A 154 -2.11 -2.46 8.61
C SER A 154 -1.33 -2.86 9.87
N ILE A 155 0.00 -2.91 9.80
CA ILE A 155 0.84 -3.26 10.95
C ILE A 155 0.58 -2.30 12.11
N GLY A 156 0.23 -2.88 13.27
CA GLY A 156 -0.08 -2.12 14.48
C GLY A 156 -1.45 -1.43 14.48
N LEU A 157 -2.29 -1.66 13.47
CA LEU A 157 -3.69 -1.23 13.49
C LEU A 157 -4.55 -2.30 14.17
N ASP A 158 -5.24 -1.86 15.22
CA ASP A 158 -6.23 -2.59 16.00
C ASP A 158 -7.28 -1.61 16.54
N ALA A 159 -8.27 -2.08 17.26
CA ALA A 159 -9.30 -1.22 17.86
C ALA A 159 -8.71 -0.16 18.82
N ALA A 160 -7.58 -0.46 19.48
CA ALA A 160 -6.90 0.47 20.38
C ALA A 160 -6.12 1.58 19.63
N ALA A 161 -6.05 1.53 18.30
CA ALA A 161 -5.50 2.61 17.50
C ALA A 161 -6.45 3.82 17.43
N ILE A 162 -7.75 3.65 17.72
CA ILE A 162 -8.73 4.72 17.70
C ILE A 162 -8.74 5.43 19.06
N ILE A 163 -8.45 6.72 19.06
CA ILE A 163 -8.33 7.58 20.24
C ILE A 163 -9.47 8.59 20.21
N ALA A 164 -10.36 8.52 21.20
CA ALA A 164 -11.51 9.42 21.30
C ALA A 164 -11.15 10.78 21.93
N ASP A 165 -10.25 10.75 22.94
CA ASP A 165 -9.82 11.94 23.67
C ASP A 165 -8.53 12.51 23.08
N PRO A 166 -8.53 13.74 22.55
CA PRO A 166 -7.33 14.39 22.01
C PRO A 166 -6.14 14.43 22.98
N ALA A 167 -6.37 14.55 24.29
CA ALA A 167 -5.30 14.55 25.29
C ALA A 167 -4.57 13.20 25.40
N SER A 168 -5.20 12.11 24.93
CA SER A 168 -4.63 10.76 24.92
C SER A 168 -3.81 10.44 23.67
N ILE A 169 -3.75 11.33 22.66
CA ILE A 169 -3.03 11.07 21.39
C ILE A 169 -1.54 10.93 21.61
N GLU A 170 -0.90 11.89 22.26
CA GLU A 170 0.55 11.86 22.52
C GLU A 170 0.98 10.66 23.38
N PRO A 171 0.25 10.31 24.48
CA PRO A 171 0.49 9.06 25.18
C PRO A 171 0.37 7.81 24.29
N ALA A 172 -0.64 7.75 23.41
CA ALA A 172 -0.82 6.62 22.51
C ALA A 172 0.28 6.50 21.47
N ILE A 173 0.76 7.61 20.91
CA ILE A 173 1.93 7.64 20.00
C ILE A 173 3.16 7.09 20.73
N LYS A 174 3.46 7.59 21.94
CA LYS A 174 4.61 7.14 22.74
C LYS A 174 4.55 5.66 23.11
N ASP A 175 3.36 5.16 23.47
CA ASP A 175 3.15 3.74 23.76
C ASP A 175 3.47 2.87 22.54
N ARG A 176 2.98 3.27 21.34
CA ARG A 176 3.28 2.54 20.10
C ARG A 176 4.77 2.57 19.76
N GLN A 177 5.42 3.71 19.90
CA GLN A 177 6.87 3.85 19.72
C GLN A 177 7.65 2.94 20.68
N ALA A 178 7.28 2.90 21.95
CA ALA A 178 7.95 2.08 22.95
C ALA A 178 7.78 0.57 22.72
N ARG A 179 6.61 0.15 22.25
CA ARG A 179 6.31 -1.29 22.03
C ARG A 179 6.79 -1.83 20.70
N ARG A 180 6.77 -1.00 19.65
CA ARG A 180 7.01 -1.45 18.28
C ARG A 180 8.19 -0.77 17.58
N GLY A 181 8.75 0.27 18.21
CA GLY A 181 9.76 1.11 17.56
C GLY A 181 9.18 1.97 16.44
N GLY A 182 10.06 2.58 15.65
CA GLY A 182 9.70 3.38 14.48
C GLY A 182 8.99 4.70 14.82
N ASP A 183 8.51 5.37 13.78
CA ASP A 183 7.84 6.65 13.87
C ASP A 183 6.32 6.46 13.78
N TRP A 184 5.57 7.16 14.63
CA TRP A 184 4.12 7.09 14.71
C TRP A 184 3.52 8.48 14.69
N PHE A 185 2.31 8.59 14.17
CA PHE A 185 1.53 9.82 14.09
C PHE A 185 0.05 9.51 14.31
N ALA A 186 -0.76 10.53 14.52
CA ALA A 186 -2.21 10.38 14.55
C ALA A 186 -2.84 11.19 13.40
N GLU A 187 -3.90 10.66 12.82
CA GLU A 187 -4.73 11.41 11.88
C GLU A 187 -6.20 11.35 12.31
N ARG A 188 -6.99 12.31 11.86
CA ARG A 188 -8.42 12.28 12.09
C ARG A 188 -9.01 11.00 11.51
N PHE A 189 -9.71 10.24 12.33
CA PHE A 189 -10.43 9.06 11.88
C PHE A 189 -11.66 9.48 11.06
N ILE A 190 -11.70 9.07 9.82
CA ILE A 190 -12.85 9.30 8.94
C ILE A 190 -13.74 8.06 9.02
N ASP A 191 -14.84 8.16 9.78
CA ASP A 191 -15.83 7.09 9.89
C ASP A 191 -16.77 7.13 8.69
N GLY A 192 -16.73 6.07 7.87
CA GLY A 192 -17.54 6.01 6.65
C GLY A 192 -17.13 4.86 5.74
N ARG A 193 -17.50 4.97 4.47
CA ARG A 193 -17.21 3.95 3.45
C ARG A 193 -15.72 3.95 3.12
N GLU A 194 -15.16 2.77 2.84
CA GLU A 194 -13.77 2.61 2.43
C GLU A 194 -13.69 2.07 1.01
N PHE A 195 -12.87 2.69 0.16
CA PHE A 195 -12.69 2.29 -1.23
C PHE A 195 -11.20 2.08 -1.53
N ASN A 196 -10.91 1.03 -2.30
CA ASN A 196 -9.59 0.77 -2.86
C ASN A 196 -9.67 0.87 -4.39
N LEU A 197 -8.87 1.73 -5.00
CA LEU A 197 -8.80 1.92 -6.44
C LEU A 197 -7.43 1.52 -6.97
N ALA A 198 -7.38 0.45 -7.76
CA ALA A 198 -6.18 0.05 -8.46
C ALA A 198 -6.05 0.81 -9.79
N LEU A 199 -4.81 1.16 -10.14
CA LEU A 199 -4.47 1.86 -11.38
C LEU A 199 -3.38 1.08 -12.11
N LEU A 200 -3.47 1.10 -13.44
CA LEU A 200 -2.45 0.54 -14.34
C LEU A 200 -1.98 1.61 -15.31
N ALA A 201 -0.69 1.60 -15.63
CA ALA A 201 -0.17 2.37 -16.75
C ALA A 201 -0.75 1.83 -18.06
N GLY A 202 -1.29 2.72 -18.88
CA GLY A 202 -1.78 2.40 -20.21
C GLY A 202 -1.07 3.25 -21.27
N PRO A 203 -1.26 2.94 -22.56
CA PRO A 203 -0.60 3.65 -23.65
C PRO A 203 -1.02 5.13 -23.76
N GLU A 204 -2.20 5.47 -23.30
CA GLU A 204 -2.75 6.84 -23.33
C GLU A 204 -2.77 7.49 -21.93
N GLY A 205 -2.17 6.87 -20.92
CA GLY A 205 -2.16 7.32 -19.54
C GLY A 205 -2.66 6.25 -18.56
N ALA A 206 -2.86 6.64 -17.30
CA ALA A 206 -3.31 5.70 -16.28
C ALA A 206 -4.75 5.24 -16.52
N ILE A 207 -4.98 3.95 -16.31
CA ILE A 207 -6.30 3.31 -16.34
C ILE A 207 -6.69 3.01 -14.91
N VAL A 208 -7.85 3.53 -14.45
CA VAL A 208 -8.43 3.20 -13.15
C VAL A 208 -9.30 1.96 -13.33
N LEU A 209 -8.96 0.89 -12.60
CA LEU A 209 -9.74 -0.34 -12.58
C LEU A 209 -11.07 -0.13 -11.81
N PRO A 210 -12.03 -1.06 -11.90
CA PRO A 210 -13.28 -0.95 -11.15
C PRO A 210 -13.01 -0.73 -9.65
N PRO A 211 -13.62 0.31 -9.03
CA PRO A 211 -13.46 0.56 -7.60
C PRO A 211 -13.96 -0.62 -6.77
N ALA A 212 -13.22 -0.97 -5.73
CA ALA A 212 -13.63 -1.94 -4.73
C ALA A 212 -14.03 -1.21 -3.45
N GLU A 213 -15.24 -1.40 -2.96
CA GLU A 213 -15.65 -0.97 -1.63
C GLU A 213 -15.37 -2.07 -0.62
N MET A 214 -14.74 -1.70 0.50
CA MET A 214 -14.53 -2.60 1.64
C MET A 214 -15.73 -2.48 2.58
N CYS A 215 -16.65 -3.45 2.49
CA CYS A 215 -17.88 -3.48 3.28
C CYS A 215 -17.65 -4.19 4.62
N PHE A 216 -18.07 -3.56 5.71
CA PHE A 216 -18.01 -4.09 7.07
C PHE A 216 -19.38 -4.68 7.45
N VAL A 217 -19.58 -5.98 7.17
CA VAL A 217 -20.85 -6.68 7.34
C VAL A 217 -21.01 -7.16 8.78
N ASP A 218 -22.18 -6.94 9.37
CA ASP A 218 -22.53 -7.39 10.72
C ASP A 218 -21.58 -6.92 11.83
N TYR A 219 -20.86 -5.80 11.60
CA TYR A 219 -20.00 -5.22 12.63
C TYR A 219 -20.85 -4.75 13.81
N PRO A 220 -20.54 -5.19 15.04
CA PRO A 220 -21.27 -4.75 16.24
C PRO A 220 -21.23 -3.24 16.44
N ALA A 221 -22.25 -2.69 17.05
CA ALA A 221 -22.26 -1.29 17.41
C ALA A 221 -21.04 -0.94 18.30
N GLY A 222 -20.35 0.15 17.97
CA GLY A 222 -19.14 0.59 18.68
C GLY A 222 -17.85 -0.10 18.26
N LYS A 223 -17.89 -1.15 17.44
CA LYS A 223 -16.69 -1.73 16.84
C LYS A 223 -16.20 -0.83 15.70
N PRO A 224 -14.93 -0.39 15.72
CA PRO A 224 -14.39 0.42 14.64
C PRO A 224 -14.45 -0.31 13.29
N ARG A 225 -14.92 0.38 12.27
CA ARG A 225 -14.93 -0.12 10.88
C ARG A 225 -13.62 0.24 10.21
N ILE A 226 -12.60 -0.56 10.45
CA ILE A 226 -11.25 -0.40 9.88
C ILE A 226 -10.79 -1.71 9.27
N VAL A 227 -10.04 -1.63 8.17
CA VAL A 227 -9.32 -2.78 7.62
C VAL A 227 -8.02 -2.91 8.42
N ASP A 228 -8.12 -3.54 9.58
CA ASP A 228 -7.02 -3.76 10.49
C ASP A 228 -6.16 -4.98 10.07
N TYR A 229 -5.15 -5.31 10.88
CA TYR A 229 -4.29 -6.45 10.62
C TYR A 229 -5.06 -7.78 10.63
N ALA A 230 -6.03 -7.92 11.53
CA ALA A 230 -6.85 -9.13 11.61
C ALA A 230 -7.75 -9.32 10.38
N ALA A 231 -8.32 -8.22 9.85
CA ALA A 231 -9.14 -8.27 8.64
C ALA A 231 -8.36 -8.71 7.38
N LYS A 232 -7.04 -8.48 7.35
CA LYS A 232 -6.19 -8.87 6.22
C LYS A 232 -5.57 -10.26 6.38
N TRP A 233 -5.12 -10.61 7.59
CA TRP A 233 -4.14 -11.68 7.78
C TRP A 233 -4.58 -12.81 8.71
N HIS A 234 -5.66 -12.64 9.48
CA HIS A 234 -6.15 -13.67 10.39
C HIS A 234 -7.40 -14.35 9.84
N ALA A 235 -7.23 -15.35 8.99
CA ALA A 235 -8.32 -16.05 8.29
C ALA A 235 -9.44 -16.61 9.21
N GLY A 236 -9.17 -16.83 10.48
CA GLY A 236 -10.17 -17.28 11.48
C GLY A 236 -10.81 -16.14 12.28
N SER A 237 -10.46 -14.88 12.03
CA SER A 237 -11.03 -13.76 12.78
C SER A 237 -12.41 -13.34 12.26
N PHE A 238 -13.17 -12.67 13.14
CA PHE A 238 -14.42 -12.02 12.75
C PHE A 238 -14.17 -10.98 11.65
N GLU A 239 -13.15 -10.16 11.82
CA GLU A 239 -12.77 -9.07 10.91
C GLU A 239 -12.50 -9.60 9.50
N PHE A 240 -11.77 -10.71 9.36
CA PHE A 240 -11.44 -11.31 8.07
C PHE A 240 -12.69 -11.79 7.32
N SER A 241 -13.60 -12.45 8.01
CA SER A 241 -14.81 -13.02 7.37
C SER A 241 -15.92 -11.98 7.13
N HIS A 242 -15.90 -10.84 7.84
CA HIS A 242 -16.92 -9.80 7.76
C HIS A 242 -16.44 -8.49 7.09
N THR A 243 -15.20 -8.48 6.57
CA THR A 243 -14.70 -7.40 5.70
C THR A 243 -14.66 -7.91 4.27
N VAL A 244 -15.68 -7.57 3.48
CA VAL A 244 -15.88 -8.11 2.14
C VAL A 244 -15.75 -7.04 1.08
N ARG A 245 -15.29 -7.41 -0.12
CA ARG A 245 -15.20 -6.50 -1.27
C ARG A 245 -16.53 -6.48 -2.02
N ASN A 246 -16.96 -5.27 -2.38
CA ASN A 246 -18.11 -5.05 -3.25
C ASN A 246 -17.70 -4.24 -4.48
N PHE A 247 -18.18 -4.65 -5.65
CA PHE A 247 -17.93 -3.97 -6.93
C PHE A 247 -19.23 -3.47 -7.59
N ASP A 248 -20.39 -3.79 -7.00
CA ASP A 248 -21.71 -3.42 -7.52
C ASP A 248 -22.23 -2.20 -6.76
N PHE A 249 -22.53 -1.14 -7.50
CA PHE A 249 -22.94 0.13 -6.93
C PHE A 249 -24.27 0.62 -7.51
N PRO A 250 -25.13 1.20 -6.66
CA PRO A 250 -26.35 1.81 -7.15
C PRO A 250 -26.07 3.06 -7.99
N PRO A 251 -26.96 3.44 -8.91
CA PRO A 251 -26.81 4.66 -9.73
C PRO A 251 -26.56 5.95 -8.92
N ALA A 252 -27.04 6.00 -7.68
CA ALA A 252 -26.82 7.13 -6.77
C ALA A 252 -25.33 7.37 -6.44
N ASP A 253 -24.49 6.34 -6.52
CA ASP A 253 -23.05 6.44 -6.25
C ASP A 253 -22.25 6.95 -7.46
N ALA A 254 -22.87 7.13 -8.64
CA ALA A 254 -22.14 7.46 -9.87
C ALA A 254 -21.28 8.73 -9.75
N ALA A 255 -21.77 9.77 -9.09
CA ALA A 255 -21.01 11.00 -8.87
C ALA A 255 -19.79 10.79 -7.96
N LEU A 256 -19.97 10.08 -6.84
CA LEU A 256 -18.90 9.73 -5.92
C LEU A 256 -17.82 8.87 -6.61
N LEU A 257 -18.24 7.84 -7.36
CA LEU A 257 -17.30 6.97 -8.08
C LEU A 257 -16.51 7.74 -9.15
N ALA A 258 -17.13 8.71 -9.83
CA ALA A 258 -16.43 9.58 -10.77
C ALA A 258 -15.39 10.46 -10.04
N GLU A 259 -15.74 11.04 -8.89
CA GLU A 259 -14.87 11.88 -8.10
C GLU A 259 -13.65 11.12 -7.57
N ILE A 260 -13.82 9.94 -6.94
CA ILE A 260 -12.68 9.15 -6.42
C ILE A 260 -11.80 8.62 -7.55
N LYS A 261 -12.34 8.30 -8.72
CA LYS A 261 -11.55 7.95 -9.90
C LYS A 261 -10.68 9.14 -10.35
N GLN A 262 -11.25 10.35 -10.38
CA GLN A 262 -10.49 11.56 -10.73
C GLN A 262 -9.39 11.84 -9.70
N LEU A 263 -9.69 11.75 -8.40
CA LEU A 263 -8.69 11.91 -7.34
C LEU A 263 -7.58 10.85 -7.41
N ALA A 264 -7.90 9.60 -7.77
CA ALA A 264 -6.89 8.58 -8.00
C ALA A 264 -5.94 8.93 -9.15
N LEU A 265 -6.47 9.49 -10.25
CA LEU A 265 -5.67 10.01 -11.37
C LEU A 265 -4.85 11.25 -10.96
N ASP A 266 -5.38 12.10 -10.08
CA ASP A 266 -4.63 13.23 -9.52
C ASP A 266 -3.47 12.75 -8.65
N CYS A 267 -3.68 11.71 -7.82
CA CYS A 267 -2.61 11.04 -7.10
C CYS A 267 -1.56 10.45 -8.05
N TRP A 268 -1.99 9.75 -9.11
CA TRP A 268 -1.09 9.19 -10.11
C TRP A 268 -0.14 10.25 -10.69
N ARG A 269 -0.69 11.39 -11.08
CA ARG A 269 0.11 12.51 -11.61
C ARG A 269 0.99 13.16 -10.54
N CYS A 270 0.41 13.45 -9.36
CA CYS A 270 1.09 14.15 -8.26
C CYS A 270 2.32 13.37 -7.76
N PHE A 271 2.23 12.04 -7.67
CA PHE A 271 3.30 11.17 -7.19
C PHE A 271 4.12 10.54 -8.31
N ARG A 272 3.85 10.91 -9.57
CA ARG A 272 4.54 10.35 -10.75
C ARG A 272 4.54 8.84 -10.74
N LEU A 273 3.39 8.24 -10.40
CA LEU A 273 3.23 6.79 -10.35
C LEU A 273 3.42 6.18 -11.74
N GLY A 274 3.86 4.94 -11.78
CA GLY A 274 4.09 4.18 -13.00
C GLY A 274 3.78 2.70 -12.80
N GLY A 275 3.73 1.92 -13.89
CA GLY A 275 3.41 0.51 -13.81
C GLY A 275 2.02 0.24 -13.24
N TYR A 276 1.92 0.03 -11.95
CA TYR A 276 0.66 -0.14 -11.23
C TYR A 276 0.74 0.44 -9.81
N ALA A 277 -0.41 0.85 -9.28
CA ALA A 277 -0.52 1.42 -7.93
C ALA A 277 -1.94 1.22 -7.40
N ARG A 278 -2.14 1.46 -6.10
CA ARG A 278 -3.46 1.50 -5.48
C ARG A 278 -3.59 2.75 -4.61
N VAL A 279 -4.73 3.42 -4.73
CA VAL A 279 -5.11 4.56 -3.90
C VAL A 279 -6.29 4.16 -3.03
N ASP A 280 -6.16 4.32 -1.73
CA ASP A 280 -7.17 3.95 -0.75
C ASP A 280 -7.87 5.20 -0.20
N PHE A 281 -9.20 5.16 -0.10
CA PHE A 281 -10.05 6.29 0.25
C PHE A 281 -10.97 5.97 1.42
N ARG A 282 -11.29 7.00 2.20
CA ARG A 282 -12.45 7.04 3.08
C ARG A 282 -13.43 8.12 2.61
N ILE A 283 -14.71 7.80 2.70
CA ILE A 283 -15.78 8.75 2.40
C ILE A 283 -16.44 9.11 3.72
N ASP A 284 -16.45 10.39 4.07
CA ASP A 284 -17.07 10.83 5.31
C ASP A 284 -18.64 10.80 5.24
N PRO A 285 -19.34 10.99 6.36
CA PRO A 285 -20.80 10.97 6.37
C PRO A 285 -21.45 12.03 5.46
N GLU A 286 -20.73 13.10 5.14
CA GLU A 286 -21.18 14.16 4.21
C GLU A 286 -20.91 13.81 2.75
N GLY A 287 -20.35 12.61 2.48
CA GLY A 287 -20.05 12.12 1.14
C GLY A 287 -18.73 12.63 0.55
N ARG A 288 -17.87 13.28 1.35
CA ARG A 288 -16.59 13.83 0.87
C ARG A 288 -15.50 12.75 0.91
N PRO A 289 -14.74 12.57 -0.19
CA PRO A 289 -13.63 11.63 -0.21
C PRO A 289 -12.37 12.18 0.44
N TRP A 290 -11.64 11.29 1.11
CA TRP A 290 -10.35 11.54 1.74
C TRP A 290 -9.37 10.44 1.32
N VAL A 291 -8.22 10.81 0.76
CA VAL A 291 -7.15 9.85 0.45
C VAL A 291 -6.49 9.42 1.77
N LEU A 292 -6.49 8.10 2.02
CA LEU A 292 -5.84 7.50 3.18
C LEU A 292 -4.37 7.24 2.93
N GLU A 293 -4.09 6.51 1.87
CA GLU A 293 -2.72 6.15 1.48
C GLU A 293 -2.62 5.84 -0.01
N ILE A 294 -1.39 5.87 -0.50
CA ILE A 294 -1.04 5.53 -1.87
C ILE A 294 -0.02 4.39 -1.79
N ASN A 295 -0.36 3.25 -2.38
CA ASN A 295 0.50 2.09 -2.46
C ASN A 295 1.14 2.03 -3.85
N ALA A 296 2.44 2.33 -3.92
CA ALA A 296 3.19 2.35 -5.18
C ALA A 296 3.74 0.97 -5.58
N ASN A 297 3.61 -0.02 -4.72
CA ASN A 297 3.90 -1.43 -5.00
C ASN A 297 2.89 -2.31 -4.24
N PRO A 298 1.59 -2.25 -4.60
CA PRO A 298 0.55 -3.01 -3.90
C PRO A 298 0.62 -4.51 -4.21
N CYS A 299 0.33 -5.31 -3.19
CA CYS A 299 0.07 -6.74 -3.31
C CYS A 299 -1.40 -7.01 -3.69
#